data_4f81d18fe18317c4f4eaf35952721f9d
#
_entry.id   4f81d18fe18317c4f4eaf35952721f9d
#
_cell.length_a   1.000
_cell.length_b   1.000
_cell.length_c   1.000
_cell.angle_alpha   90.00
_cell.angle_beta   90.00
_cell.angle_gamma   90.00
#
_symmetry.space_group_name_H-M   'P 1'
#
loop_
_entity.id
_entity.type
_entity.pdbx_description
1 polymer ?
#
loop_
_entity_poly.entity_id
_entity_poly.type
_entity_poly.pdbx_seq_one_letter_code
_entity_poly.pdbx_strand_id
1 'polypeptide(L)'
;MFDRQLAPALLAAAATFPVVVLLGARQVGKTTLARAAFPAHRYLDLEDPRTAERFRQDARFELDAAPEHGLILDEAQAVPAVFGALRGVVDAQRSRNGRFIVLGSAQPALVRGVSESLAGRAAVIELDPLMANEVAHGPHAASWPALWLKGGFPDALRGDFRAWWESYLRLLLERDLPQYGVRADALFMRRLLTMLAHQHGGLLNASALGGSLGVSHHTVQRHLDVLEAVYLLRRLPPYFRNVGKRLTKSPKIYLRDSGLLHHLLNISTADELAAHPVRGASWEGFVVEDLLRRERVLRPATQAFFWRTAAGAEIDLVLDRGHERVAVEVKAGRGDDARAVRTLRQALPDVAAARAWIVDQSAGVQAVTPHIARAGFGELLQGTP
;
A
#
# COMPACT_ATOMS: atom_id res chain seq x y z
N MET A 1 -6.17 -7.47 -18.82
CA MET A 1 -5.19 -7.15 -17.77
C MET A 1 -5.25 -5.66 -17.53
N PHE A 2 -5.07 -5.17 -16.30
CA PHE A 2 -4.95 -3.74 -16.04
C PHE A 2 -3.53 -3.28 -16.35
N ASP A 3 -3.40 -2.12 -16.97
CA ASP A 3 -2.10 -1.49 -17.21
C ASP A 3 -1.59 -0.88 -15.91
N ARG A 4 -0.43 -1.39 -15.43
CA ARG A 4 0.11 -0.96 -14.14
C ARG A 4 1.14 0.15 -14.32
N GLN A 5 0.93 1.27 -13.63
CA GLN A 5 1.85 2.41 -13.67
C GLN A 5 3.24 2.08 -13.13
N LEU A 6 3.37 1.03 -12.35
CA LEU A 6 4.65 0.55 -11.84
C LEU A 6 5.51 -0.14 -12.92
N ALA A 7 4.95 -0.56 -14.06
CA ALA A 7 5.68 -1.32 -15.10
C ALA A 7 6.95 -0.60 -15.61
N PRO A 8 6.95 0.70 -15.94
CA PRO A 8 8.15 1.42 -16.36
C PRO A 8 9.25 1.44 -15.28
N ALA A 9 8.87 1.66 -14.02
CA ALA A 9 9.82 1.65 -12.90
C ALA A 9 10.42 0.25 -12.66
N LEU A 10 9.62 -0.79 -12.82
CA LEU A 10 10.06 -2.18 -12.73
C LEU A 10 11.10 -2.51 -13.82
N LEU A 11 10.86 -2.09 -15.07
CA LEU A 11 11.79 -2.26 -16.18
C LEU A 11 13.08 -1.45 -16.01
N ALA A 12 12.98 -0.19 -15.52
CA ALA A 12 14.13 0.64 -15.22
C ALA A 12 15.01 0.04 -14.11
N ALA A 13 14.39 -0.54 -13.08
CA ALA A 13 15.11 -1.24 -12.03
C ALA A 13 15.84 -2.49 -12.58
N ALA A 14 15.21 -3.26 -13.46
CA ALA A 14 15.81 -4.42 -14.10
C ALA A 14 16.96 -4.03 -15.05
N ALA A 15 16.95 -2.83 -15.63
CA ALA A 15 18.07 -2.33 -16.41
C ALA A 15 19.29 -1.94 -15.55
N THR A 16 19.09 -1.71 -14.25
CA THR A 16 20.11 -1.19 -13.33
C THR A 16 20.64 -2.25 -12.36
N PHE A 17 19.80 -3.17 -11.92
CA PHE A 17 20.12 -4.15 -10.88
C PHE A 17 20.06 -5.58 -11.43
N PRO A 18 20.99 -6.47 -11.00
CA PRO A 18 20.94 -7.90 -11.40
C PRO A 18 19.69 -8.61 -10.89
N VAL A 19 19.15 -8.20 -9.74
CA VAL A 19 17.93 -8.74 -9.14
C VAL A 19 16.90 -7.63 -8.93
N VAL A 20 15.65 -7.90 -9.25
CA VAL A 20 14.52 -7.04 -8.86
C VAL A 20 13.57 -7.85 -7.99
N VAL A 21 13.29 -7.34 -6.80
CA VAL A 21 12.36 -7.96 -5.84
C VAL A 21 11.05 -7.18 -5.87
N LEU A 22 9.97 -7.82 -6.32
CA LEU A 22 8.64 -7.25 -6.37
C LEU A 22 7.82 -7.78 -5.20
N LEU A 23 7.63 -6.94 -4.19
CA LEU A 23 6.81 -7.19 -3.01
C LEU A 23 5.37 -6.70 -3.20
N GLY A 24 4.46 -7.14 -2.35
CA GLY A 24 3.08 -6.63 -2.30
C GLY A 24 2.13 -7.65 -1.70
N ALA A 25 0.89 -7.22 -1.44
CA ALA A 25 -0.14 -8.09 -0.91
C ALA A 25 -0.36 -9.33 -1.81
N ARG A 26 -0.88 -10.42 -1.25
CA ARG A 26 -1.35 -11.55 -2.06
C ARG A 26 -2.45 -11.09 -3.03
N GLN A 27 -2.53 -11.71 -4.20
CA GLN A 27 -3.55 -11.44 -5.23
C GLN A 27 -3.60 -9.98 -5.75
N VAL A 28 -2.57 -9.17 -5.50
CA VAL A 28 -2.47 -7.80 -6.01
C VAL A 28 -2.04 -7.73 -7.49
N GLY A 29 -1.63 -8.87 -8.07
CA GLY A 29 -1.24 -9.00 -9.47
C GLY A 29 0.26 -8.99 -9.74
N LYS A 30 1.13 -9.34 -8.77
CA LYS A 30 2.60 -9.41 -8.92
C LYS A 30 3.01 -10.32 -10.09
N THR A 31 2.55 -11.55 -10.08
CA THR A 31 2.86 -12.56 -11.12
C THR A 31 2.40 -12.08 -12.49
N THR A 32 1.20 -11.52 -12.58
CA THR A 32 0.64 -10.98 -13.83
C THR A 32 1.51 -9.84 -14.38
N LEU A 33 1.90 -8.89 -13.53
CA LEU A 33 2.76 -7.78 -13.92
C LEU A 33 4.14 -8.26 -14.35
N ALA A 34 4.77 -9.13 -13.56
CA ALA A 34 6.11 -9.63 -13.86
C ALA A 34 6.16 -10.42 -15.20
N ARG A 35 5.20 -11.31 -15.42
CA ARG A 35 5.14 -12.07 -16.71
C ARG A 35 4.85 -11.18 -17.91
N ALA A 36 4.10 -10.11 -17.74
CA ALA A 36 3.84 -9.15 -18.80
C ALA A 36 5.06 -8.26 -19.09
N ALA A 37 5.77 -7.81 -18.04
CA ALA A 37 6.96 -6.97 -18.17
C ALA A 37 8.19 -7.75 -18.69
N PHE A 38 8.28 -9.05 -18.36
CA PHE A 38 9.41 -9.93 -18.73
C PHE A 38 8.95 -11.20 -19.44
N PRO A 39 8.36 -11.09 -20.64
CA PRO A 39 7.75 -12.23 -21.34
C PRO A 39 8.77 -13.30 -21.78
N ALA A 40 10.05 -12.95 -21.92
CA ALA A 40 11.12 -13.87 -22.29
C ALA A 40 11.72 -14.61 -21.08
N HIS A 41 11.46 -14.18 -19.84
CA HIS A 41 11.96 -14.86 -18.65
C HIS A 41 11.21 -16.17 -18.40
N ARG A 42 11.95 -17.19 -18.00
CA ARG A 42 11.33 -18.45 -17.55
C ARG A 42 10.70 -18.25 -16.17
N TYR A 43 9.41 -18.53 -16.06
CA TYR A 43 8.66 -18.48 -14.80
C TYR A 43 8.82 -19.77 -14.02
N LEU A 44 9.11 -19.67 -12.72
CA LEU A 44 9.21 -20.76 -11.77
C LEU A 44 8.45 -20.39 -10.49
N ASP A 45 7.49 -21.24 -10.12
CA ASP A 45 6.76 -21.14 -8.85
C ASP A 45 7.48 -21.99 -7.80
N LEU A 46 7.98 -21.36 -6.75
CA LEU A 46 8.66 -22.01 -5.64
C LEU A 46 7.70 -22.56 -4.55
N GLU A 47 6.38 -22.32 -4.66
CA GLU A 47 5.37 -23.08 -3.90
C GLU A 47 5.04 -24.43 -4.58
N ASP A 48 5.33 -24.62 -5.89
CA ASP A 48 5.17 -25.92 -6.52
C ASP A 48 6.15 -26.94 -5.92
N PRO A 49 5.66 -28.09 -5.40
CA PRO A 49 6.52 -29.04 -4.67
C PRO A 49 7.69 -29.57 -5.48
N ARG A 50 7.53 -29.78 -6.78
CA ARG A 50 8.60 -30.31 -7.66
C ARG A 50 9.68 -29.26 -7.89
N THR A 51 9.28 -28.04 -8.14
CA THR A 51 10.19 -26.91 -8.30
C THR A 51 10.92 -26.61 -7.00
N ALA A 52 10.19 -26.53 -5.88
CA ALA A 52 10.76 -26.33 -4.54
C ALA A 52 11.80 -27.39 -4.19
N GLU A 53 11.53 -28.65 -4.49
CA GLU A 53 12.45 -29.76 -4.19
C GLU A 53 13.77 -29.63 -4.96
N ARG A 54 13.73 -29.32 -6.26
CA ARG A 54 14.94 -29.09 -7.08
C ARG A 54 15.79 -27.96 -6.48
N PHE A 55 15.15 -26.85 -6.10
CA PHE A 55 15.85 -25.73 -5.48
C PHE A 55 16.37 -26.02 -4.08
N ARG A 56 15.74 -26.92 -3.30
CA ARG A 56 16.29 -27.39 -2.02
C ARG A 56 17.49 -28.29 -2.20
N GLN A 57 17.51 -29.12 -3.23
CA GLN A 57 18.62 -30.00 -3.55
C GLN A 57 19.83 -29.22 -4.04
N ASP A 58 19.67 -28.35 -5.04
CA ASP A 58 20.75 -27.50 -5.55
C ASP A 58 20.21 -26.20 -6.17
N ALA A 59 19.96 -25.20 -5.33
CA ALA A 59 19.53 -23.87 -5.78
C ALA A 59 20.55 -23.21 -6.71
N ARG A 60 21.85 -23.46 -6.51
CA ARG A 60 22.90 -22.88 -7.34
C ARG A 60 22.83 -23.42 -8.77
N PHE A 61 22.72 -24.73 -8.93
CA PHE A 61 22.58 -25.38 -10.22
C PHE A 61 21.36 -24.85 -11.00
N GLU A 62 20.19 -24.77 -10.34
CA GLU A 62 18.96 -24.27 -10.96
C GLU A 62 19.09 -22.81 -11.42
N LEU A 63 19.80 -21.96 -10.66
CA LEU A 63 20.05 -20.57 -11.01
C LEU A 63 21.11 -20.40 -12.09
N ASP A 64 22.16 -21.20 -12.10
CA ASP A 64 23.21 -21.18 -13.14
C ASP A 64 22.66 -21.69 -14.48
N ALA A 65 21.70 -22.64 -14.46
CA ALA A 65 20.95 -23.13 -15.62
C ALA A 65 19.87 -22.16 -16.14
N ALA A 66 19.80 -20.95 -15.60
CA ALA A 66 18.86 -19.93 -16.06
C ALA A 66 19.05 -19.60 -17.55
N PRO A 67 17.96 -19.43 -18.32
CA PRO A 67 18.04 -18.95 -19.69
C PRO A 67 18.77 -17.61 -19.79
N GLU A 68 19.22 -17.26 -20.99
CA GLU A 68 19.91 -15.98 -21.22
C GLU A 68 19.07 -14.78 -20.77
N HIS A 69 17.76 -14.83 -21.00
CA HIS A 69 16.84 -13.77 -20.59
C HIS A 69 16.57 -13.71 -19.07
N GLY A 70 16.80 -14.81 -18.34
CA GLY A 70 16.66 -14.86 -16.88
C GLY A 70 15.45 -15.63 -16.35
N LEU A 71 15.17 -15.46 -15.06
CA LEU A 71 14.11 -16.17 -14.33
C LEU A 71 13.17 -15.19 -13.60
N ILE A 72 11.90 -15.55 -13.56
CA ILE A 72 10.93 -15.06 -12.58
C ILE A 72 10.79 -16.14 -11.52
N LEU A 73 11.14 -15.84 -10.28
CA LEU A 73 11.05 -16.72 -9.11
C LEU A 73 9.87 -16.26 -8.26
N ASP A 74 8.75 -16.96 -8.33
CA ASP A 74 7.54 -16.60 -7.58
C ASP A 74 7.53 -17.32 -6.23
N GLU A 75 6.93 -16.65 -5.22
CA GLU A 75 6.83 -17.09 -3.83
C GLU A 75 8.19 -17.58 -3.25
N ALA A 76 9.25 -16.79 -3.49
CA ALA A 76 10.65 -17.14 -3.19
C ALA A 76 10.91 -17.48 -1.70
N GLN A 77 10.06 -17.00 -0.78
CA GLN A 77 10.13 -17.35 0.63
C GLN A 77 9.87 -18.83 0.94
N ALA A 78 9.26 -19.57 0.00
CA ALA A 78 9.03 -21.02 0.17
C ALA A 78 10.34 -21.83 0.17
N VAL A 79 11.42 -21.26 -0.41
CA VAL A 79 12.75 -21.87 -0.43
C VAL A 79 13.81 -20.82 -0.03
N PRO A 80 14.01 -20.54 1.27
CA PRO A 80 14.91 -19.48 1.74
C PRO A 80 16.37 -19.62 1.28
N ALA A 81 16.82 -20.85 0.99
CA ALA A 81 18.17 -21.12 0.46
C ALA A 81 18.45 -20.41 -0.88
N VAL A 82 17.41 -20.07 -1.65
CA VAL A 82 17.53 -19.36 -2.92
C VAL A 82 18.24 -18.03 -2.80
N PHE A 83 18.07 -17.29 -1.69
CA PHE A 83 18.67 -15.97 -1.52
C PHE A 83 20.20 -16.03 -1.40
N GLY A 84 20.72 -17.03 -0.64
CA GLY A 84 22.16 -17.27 -0.56
C GLY A 84 22.77 -17.71 -1.90
N ALA A 85 22.08 -18.56 -2.62
CA ALA A 85 22.50 -19.00 -3.97
C ALA A 85 22.47 -17.85 -4.98
N LEU A 86 21.41 -17.01 -4.97
CA LEU A 86 21.31 -15.80 -5.80
C LEU A 86 22.50 -14.88 -5.61
N ARG A 87 22.92 -14.63 -4.35
CA ARG A 87 24.11 -13.82 -4.06
C ARG A 87 25.33 -14.35 -4.82
N GLY A 88 25.60 -15.67 -4.69
CA GLY A 88 26.78 -16.27 -5.32
C GLY A 88 26.73 -16.21 -6.85
N VAL A 89 25.56 -16.44 -7.45
CA VAL A 89 25.38 -16.39 -8.92
C VAL A 89 25.51 -14.94 -9.43
N VAL A 90 24.93 -13.99 -8.73
CA VAL A 90 25.02 -12.56 -9.07
C VAL A 90 26.45 -12.04 -8.97
N ASP A 91 27.19 -12.38 -7.90
CA ASP A 91 28.56 -11.95 -7.72
C ASP A 91 29.51 -12.49 -8.80
N ALA A 92 29.24 -13.68 -9.33
CA ALA A 92 30.00 -14.27 -10.45
C ALA A 92 29.75 -13.55 -11.78
N GLN A 93 28.61 -12.89 -11.97
CA GLN A 93 28.22 -12.21 -13.23
C GLN A 93 27.53 -10.88 -12.95
N ARG A 94 28.16 -10.01 -12.18
CA ARG A 94 27.57 -8.79 -11.62
C ARG A 94 27.10 -7.76 -12.67
N SER A 95 27.64 -7.81 -13.86
CA SER A 95 27.27 -6.91 -14.97
C SER A 95 25.96 -7.31 -15.69
N ARG A 96 25.39 -8.48 -15.40
CA ARG A 96 24.14 -8.94 -16.03
C ARG A 96 22.95 -8.48 -15.21
N ASN A 97 22.41 -7.32 -15.57
CA ASN A 97 21.21 -6.76 -14.93
C ASN A 97 19.92 -7.45 -15.40
N GLY A 98 18.87 -7.37 -14.58
CA GLY A 98 17.54 -7.89 -14.88
C GLY A 98 17.44 -9.42 -14.99
N ARG A 99 18.47 -10.15 -14.56
CA ARG A 99 18.53 -11.61 -14.70
C ARG A 99 17.52 -12.33 -13.81
N PHE A 100 17.21 -11.77 -12.65
CA PHE A 100 16.32 -12.42 -11.67
C PHE A 100 15.24 -11.45 -11.20
N ILE A 101 13.99 -11.85 -11.40
CA ILE A 101 12.82 -11.16 -10.89
C ILE A 101 12.23 -12.03 -9.78
N VAL A 102 12.34 -11.57 -8.54
CA VAL A 102 11.91 -12.32 -7.36
C VAL A 102 10.57 -11.74 -6.89
N LEU A 103 9.57 -12.59 -6.81
CA LEU A 103 8.24 -12.19 -6.36
C LEU A 103 7.93 -12.80 -4.98
N GLY A 104 7.17 -12.08 -4.18
CA GLY A 104 6.66 -12.63 -2.95
C GLY A 104 5.83 -11.64 -2.14
N SER A 105 5.14 -12.14 -1.12
CA SER A 105 4.54 -11.31 -0.08
C SER A 105 5.64 -10.83 0.88
N ALA A 106 5.42 -9.70 1.59
CA ALA A 106 6.41 -9.17 2.54
C ALA A 106 6.55 -10.02 3.81
N GLN A 107 6.68 -11.32 3.65
CA GLN A 107 6.92 -12.22 4.77
C GLN A 107 8.31 -11.97 5.39
N PRO A 108 8.46 -12.10 6.71
CA PRO A 108 9.74 -11.87 7.39
C PRO A 108 10.90 -12.69 6.82
N ALA A 109 10.63 -13.89 6.33
CA ALA A 109 11.65 -14.75 5.71
C ALA A 109 12.18 -14.15 4.40
N LEU A 110 11.30 -13.61 3.55
CA LEU A 110 11.69 -12.95 2.30
C LEU A 110 12.45 -11.66 2.57
N VAL A 111 11.92 -10.80 3.46
CA VAL A 111 12.55 -9.52 3.80
C VAL A 111 13.96 -9.74 4.35
N ARG A 112 14.15 -10.70 5.26
CA ARG A 112 15.47 -11.08 5.78
C ARG A 112 16.38 -11.63 4.69
N GLY A 113 15.91 -12.59 3.89
CA GLY A 113 16.69 -13.19 2.81
C GLY A 113 17.23 -12.13 1.83
N VAL A 114 16.38 -11.16 1.46
CA VAL A 114 16.77 -10.04 0.60
C VAL A 114 17.78 -9.11 1.30
N SER A 115 17.51 -8.68 2.53
CA SER A 115 18.38 -7.73 3.24
C SER A 115 19.75 -8.31 3.58
N GLU A 116 19.82 -9.59 3.96
CA GLU A 116 21.09 -10.26 4.34
C GLU A 116 21.90 -10.71 3.12
N SER A 117 21.25 -11.17 2.05
CA SER A 117 21.94 -11.78 0.93
C SER A 117 22.09 -10.87 -0.30
N LEU A 118 21.13 -9.98 -0.55
CA LEU A 118 21.04 -9.20 -1.78
C LEU A 118 21.28 -7.70 -1.59
N ALA A 119 21.76 -7.26 -0.43
CA ALA A 119 22.13 -5.86 -0.19
C ALA A 119 23.10 -5.34 -1.27
N GLY A 120 22.75 -4.23 -1.92
CA GLY A 120 23.51 -3.63 -3.02
C GLY A 120 23.47 -4.40 -4.37
N ARG A 121 22.66 -5.49 -4.45
CA ARG A 121 22.48 -6.31 -5.65
C ARG A 121 21.05 -6.32 -6.17
N ALA A 122 20.09 -5.90 -5.35
CA ALA A 122 18.69 -5.91 -5.68
C ALA A 122 18.03 -4.55 -5.54
N ALA A 123 17.14 -4.23 -6.48
CA ALA A 123 16.11 -3.21 -6.26
C ALA A 123 14.90 -3.88 -5.60
N VAL A 124 14.34 -3.23 -4.59
CA VAL A 124 13.09 -3.67 -3.94
C VAL A 124 11.98 -2.71 -4.32
N ILE A 125 10.93 -3.23 -4.92
CA ILE A 125 9.78 -2.47 -5.42
C ILE A 125 8.51 -3.05 -4.80
N GLU A 126 7.58 -2.20 -4.41
CA GLU A 126 6.29 -2.60 -3.85
C GLU A 126 5.16 -2.39 -4.87
N LEU A 127 4.38 -3.43 -5.13
CA LEU A 127 3.17 -3.36 -5.93
C LEU A 127 1.95 -3.20 -5.02
N ASP A 128 1.33 -2.05 -5.11
CA ASP A 128 0.07 -1.74 -4.43
C ASP A 128 -1.16 -2.30 -5.16
N PRO A 129 -2.34 -2.35 -4.52
CA PRO A 129 -3.62 -2.51 -5.22
C PRO A 129 -3.81 -1.44 -6.32
N LEU A 130 -4.76 -1.67 -7.23
CA LEU A 130 -5.04 -0.78 -8.35
C LEU A 130 -5.32 0.65 -7.88
N MET A 131 -4.77 1.61 -8.64
CA MET A 131 -5.02 3.04 -8.50
C MET A 131 -6.16 3.48 -9.43
N ALA A 132 -6.77 4.62 -9.13
CA ALA A 132 -7.89 5.11 -9.90
C ALA A 132 -7.55 5.40 -11.37
N ASN A 133 -6.33 5.86 -11.64
CA ASN A 133 -5.85 6.06 -13.01
C ASN A 133 -5.52 4.77 -13.77
N GLU A 134 -5.20 3.65 -13.07
CA GLU A 134 -4.98 2.34 -13.69
C GLU A 134 -6.28 1.67 -14.12
N VAL A 135 -7.39 2.00 -13.47
CA VAL A 135 -8.70 1.44 -13.79
C VAL A 135 -9.52 2.29 -14.74
N ALA A 136 -9.13 3.53 -15.00
CA ALA A 136 -9.89 4.47 -15.83
C ALA A 136 -9.98 4.05 -17.31
N HIS A 137 -9.06 3.19 -17.76
CA HIS A 137 -8.92 2.81 -19.17
C HIS A 137 -8.76 1.31 -19.35
N GLY A 138 -8.89 0.85 -20.59
CA GLY A 138 -8.64 -0.55 -20.98
C GLY A 138 -9.88 -1.46 -20.90
N PRO A 139 -9.72 -2.76 -21.18
CA PRO A 139 -10.83 -3.71 -21.34
C PRO A 139 -11.58 -4.04 -20.04
N HIS A 140 -11.03 -3.64 -18.90
CA HIS A 140 -11.63 -3.80 -17.58
C HIS A 140 -11.85 -2.46 -16.89
N ALA A 141 -12.04 -1.39 -17.70
CA ALA A 141 -12.23 -0.05 -17.17
C ALA A 141 -13.33 0.00 -16.09
N ALA A 142 -13.04 0.69 -15.01
CA ALA A 142 -13.96 0.94 -13.93
C ALA A 142 -13.89 2.42 -13.52
N SER A 143 -15.00 2.94 -13.05
CA SER A 143 -15.02 4.29 -12.51
C SER A 143 -14.35 4.34 -11.15
N TRP A 144 -13.80 5.51 -10.77
CA TRP A 144 -13.24 5.68 -9.42
C TRP A 144 -14.30 5.49 -8.29
N PRO A 145 -15.60 5.78 -8.47
CA PRO A 145 -16.61 5.42 -7.47
C PRO A 145 -16.75 3.92 -7.26
N ALA A 146 -16.66 3.12 -8.33
CA ALA A 146 -16.67 1.67 -8.22
C ALA A 146 -15.41 1.14 -7.51
N LEU A 147 -14.24 1.73 -7.82
CA LEU A 147 -12.98 1.44 -7.14
C LEU A 147 -13.06 1.81 -5.64
N TRP A 148 -13.62 2.98 -5.32
CA TRP A 148 -13.83 3.39 -3.94
C TRP A 148 -14.73 2.41 -3.18
N LEU A 149 -15.84 1.95 -3.78
CA LEU A 149 -16.75 1.02 -3.15
C LEU A 149 -16.13 -0.38 -2.97
N LYS A 150 -15.50 -0.92 -4.03
CA LYS A 150 -15.08 -2.34 -4.08
C LYS A 150 -13.62 -2.57 -3.68
N GLY A 151 -12.80 -1.51 -3.65
CA GLY A 151 -11.36 -1.59 -3.43
C GLY A 151 -10.54 -1.87 -4.69
N GLY A 152 -9.21 -1.85 -4.53
CA GLY A 152 -8.25 -1.94 -5.64
C GLY A 152 -7.68 -3.33 -5.91
N PHE A 153 -8.18 -4.38 -5.26
CA PHE A 153 -7.77 -5.75 -5.63
C PHE A 153 -8.45 -6.16 -6.94
N PRO A 154 -7.68 -6.64 -7.95
CA PRO A 154 -8.22 -6.87 -9.30
C PRO A 154 -9.44 -7.77 -9.35
N ASP A 155 -9.45 -8.86 -8.59
CA ASP A 155 -10.54 -9.83 -8.60
C ASP A 155 -11.74 -9.36 -7.77
N ALA A 156 -11.51 -8.64 -6.67
CA ALA A 156 -12.57 -7.98 -5.90
C ALA A 156 -13.30 -6.93 -6.75
N LEU A 157 -12.54 -6.12 -7.50
CA LEU A 157 -13.11 -5.07 -8.36
C LEU A 157 -13.98 -5.64 -9.47
N ARG A 158 -13.57 -6.77 -10.09
CA ARG A 158 -14.29 -7.42 -11.20
C ARG A 158 -15.48 -8.26 -10.78
N GLY A 159 -15.45 -8.78 -9.55
CA GLY A 159 -16.43 -9.73 -9.05
C GLY A 159 -17.31 -9.21 -7.92
N ASP A 160 -17.82 -10.16 -7.16
CA ASP A 160 -18.45 -9.88 -5.87
C ASP A 160 -17.35 -9.63 -4.83
N PHE A 161 -17.08 -8.35 -4.54
CA PHE A 161 -16.00 -7.94 -3.65
C PHE A 161 -16.23 -8.45 -2.21
N ARG A 162 -17.47 -8.62 -1.77
CA ARG A 162 -17.75 -9.11 -0.41
C ARG A 162 -17.39 -10.59 -0.26
N ALA A 163 -17.84 -11.42 -1.20
CA ALA A 163 -17.49 -12.84 -1.21
C ALA A 163 -15.97 -13.03 -1.36
N TRP A 164 -15.33 -12.18 -2.19
CA TRP A 164 -13.89 -12.19 -2.38
C TRP A 164 -13.15 -11.83 -1.08
N TRP A 165 -13.53 -10.74 -0.37
CA TRP A 165 -12.91 -10.34 0.88
C TRP A 165 -13.12 -11.36 2.00
N GLU A 166 -14.30 -11.99 2.09
CA GLU A 166 -14.55 -13.05 3.06
C GLU A 166 -13.60 -14.24 2.86
N SER A 167 -13.42 -14.66 1.60
CA SER A 167 -12.49 -15.74 1.26
C SER A 167 -11.03 -15.34 1.51
N TYR A 168 -10.65 -14.14 1.07
CA TYR A 168 -9.28 -13.61 1.24
C TYR A 168 -8.89 -13.51 2.71
N LEU A 169 -9.75 -12.92 3.55
CA LEU A 169 -9.49 -12.76 4.98
C LEU A 169 -9.38 -14.12 5.67
N ARG A 170 -10.25 -15.08 5.33
CA ARG A 170 -10.15 -16.42 5.89
C ARG A 170 -8.78 -17.03 5.64
N LEU A 171 -8.36 -17.06 4.38
CA LEU A 171 -7.04 -17.62 4.01
C LEU A 171 -5.89 -16.87 4.65
N LEU A 172 -5.94 -15.55 4.68
CA LEU A 172 -4.90 -14.72 5.29
C LEU A 172 -4.80 -14.98 6.80
N LEU A 173 -5.94 -15.01 7.52
CA LEU A 173 -5.96 -15.16 8.98
C LEU A 173 -5.57 -16.58 9.42
N GLU A 174 -6.02 -17.61 8.70
CA GLU A 174 -5.81 -19.01 9.08
C GLU A 174 -4.47 -19.56 8.59
N ARG A 175 -4.02 -19.18 7.39
CA ARG A 175 -2.83 -19.75 6.76
C ARG A 175 -1.60 -18.83 6.82
N ASP A 176 -1.77 -17.55 6.52
CA ASP A 176 -0.64 -16.67 6.25
C ASP A 176 -0.13 -15.96 7.51
N LEU A 177 -1.01 -15.43 8.36
CA LEU A 177 -0.61 -14.70 9.57
C LEU A 177 0.22 -15.54 10.56
N PRO A 178 -0.01 -16.86 10.75
CA PRO A 178 0.86 -17.68 11.59
C PRO A 178 2.34 -17.66 11.17
N GLN A 179 2.63 -17.45 9.88
CA GLN A 179 3.99 -17.37 9.34
C GLN A 179 4.74 -16.10 9.78
N TYR A 180 4.01 -15.08 10.26
CA TYR A 180 4.59 -13.85 10.81
C TYR A 180 4.93 -13.96 12.31
N GLY A 181 4.84 -15.18 12.87
CA GLY A 181 5.22 -15.46 14.27
C GLY A 181 4.22 -14.94 15.31
N VAL A 182 3.04 -14.55 14.86
CA VAL A 182 1.95 -14.14 15.75
C VAL A 182 0.94 -15.27 15.85
N ARG A 183 0.93 -15.93 17.03
CA ARG A 183 -0.12 -16.91 17.36
C ARG A 183 -1.38 -16.12 17.77
N ALA A 184 -2.12 -15.63 16.80
CA ALA A 184 -3.40 -15.00 17.03
C ALA A 184 -4.51 -15.96 16.58
N ASP A 185 -5.54 -16.08 17.40
CA ASP A 185 -6.80 -16.67 16.96
C ASP A 185 -7.39 -15.85 15.82
N ALA A 186 -7.84 -16.50 14.76
CA ALA A 186 -8.47 -15.86 13.60
C ALA A 186 -9.68 -14.98 14.01
N LEU A 187 -10.44 -15.42 15.03
CA LEU A 187 -11.54 -14.65 15.58
C LEU A 187 -11.06 -13.35 16.26
N PHE A 188 -9.96 -13.42 17.01
CA PHE A 188 -9.35 -12.22 17.60
C PHE A 188 -8.90 -11.23 16.54
N MET A 189 -8.22 -11.70 15.48
CA MET A 189 -7.77 -10.84 14.39
C MET A 189 -8.94 -10.21 13.62
N ARG A 190 -10.01 -10.97 13.40
CA ARG A 190 -11.23 -10.44 12.78
C ARG A 190 -11.88 -9.35 13.64
N ARG A 191 -11.98 -9.55 14.96
CA ARG A 191 -12.47 -8.53 15.91
C ARG A 191 -11.60 -7.27 15.88
N LEU A 192 -10.26 -7.43 15.92
CA LEU A 192 -9.33 -6.30 15.83
C LEU A 192 -9.53 -5.54 14.51
N LEU A 193 -9.61 -6.22 13.37
CA LEU A 193 -9.85 -5.59 12.06
C LEU A 193 -11.18 -4.82 12.03
N THR A 194 -12.27 -5.39 12.58
CA THR A 194 -13.55 -4.71 12.66
C THR A 194 -13.47 -3.45 13.54
N MET A 195 -12.79 -3.51 14.67
CA MET A 195 -12.58 -2.33 15.54
C MET A 195 -11.74 -1.25 14.83
N LEU A 196 -10.72 -1.66 14.08
CA LEU A 196 -9.91 -0.74 13.26
C LEU A 196 -10.74 -0.11 12.13
N ALA A 197 -11.70 -0.86 11.54
CA ALA A 197 -12.62 -0.33 10.55
C ALA A 197 -13.50 0.79 11.13
N HIS A 198 -13.99 0.65 12.36
CA HIS A 198 -14.74 1.70 13.04
C HIS A 198 -13.87 2.91 13.46
N GLN A 199 -12.54 2.75 13.55
CA GLN A 199 -11.60 3.83 13.87
C GLN A 199 -10.85 4.36 12.63
N HIS A 200 -11.26 3.94 11.43
CA HIS A 200 -10.62 4.32 10.18
C HIS A 200 -10.56 5.85 10.02
N GLY A 201 -9.40 6.39 9.64
CA GLY A 201 -9.13 7.83 9.57
C GLY A 201 -8.93 8.51 10.94
N GLY A 202 -9.08 7.78 12.04
CA GLY A 202 -8.92 8.28 13.41
C GLY A 202 -7.51 8.09 13.98
N LEU A 203 -7.26 8.72 15.13
CA LEU A 203 -6.02 8.53 15.89
C LEU A 203 -6.00 7.17 16.58
N LEU A 204 -4.87 6.47 16.46
CA LEU A 204 -4.68 5.18 17.12
C LEU A 204 -4.71 5.32 18.65
N ASN A 205 -5.58 4.56 19.28
CA ASN A 205 -5.58 4.34 20.72
C ASN A 205 -5.42 2.84 21.03
N ALA A 206 -4.18 2.36 21.02
CA ALA A 206 -3.88 0.94 21.24
C ALA A 206 -4.28 0.47 22.66
N SER A 207 -4.30 1.36 23.65
CA SER A 207 -4.73 1.01 25.01
C SER A 207 -6.26 0.76 25.08
N ALA A 208 -7.06 1.60 24.42
CA ALA A 208 -8.50 1.39 24.34
C ALA A 208 -8.85 0.12 23.56
N LEU A 209 -8.15 -0.14 22.44
CA LEU A 209 -8.28 -1.39 21.67
C LEU A 209 -7.93 -2.61 22.55
N GLY A 210 -6.82 -2.53 23.30
CA GLY A 210 -6.39 -3.60 24.20
C GLY A 210 -7.41 -3.88 25.31
N GLY A 211 -7.94 -2.83 25.94
CA GLY A 211 -8.99 -2.95 26.95
C GLY A 211 -10.25 -3.64 26.41
N SER A 212 -10.70 -3.26 25.21
CA SER A 212 -11.88 -3.86 24.56
C SER A 212 -11.65 -5.31 24.10
N LEU A 213 -10.42 -5.69 23.78
CA LEU A 213 -10.06 -7.04 23.33
C LEU A 213 -9.54 -7.94 24.46
N GLY A 214 -9.42 -7.43 25.68
CA GLY A 214 -8.91 -8.19 26.83
C GLY A 214 -7.41 -8.50 26.76
N VAL A 215 -6.61 -7.68 26.06
CA VAL A 215 -5.17 -7.88 25.88
C VAL A 215 -4.36 -6.61 26.20
N SER A 216 -3.05 -6.76 26.40
CA SER A 216 -2.17 -5.63 26.63
C SER A 216 -2.03 -4.74 25.38
N HIS A 217 -1.70 -3.47 25.58
CA HIS A 217 -1.44 -2.56 24.46
C HIS A 217 -0.23 -3.03 23.61
N HIS A 218 0.77 -3.68 24.21
CA HIS A 218 1.90 -4.29 23.50
C HIS A 218 1.46 -5.42 22.56
N THR A 219 0.49 -6.22 23.02
CA THR A 219 -0.12 -7.27 22.18
C THR A 219 -0.80 -6.65 20.97
N VAL A 220 -1.59 -5.57 21.19
CA VAL A 220 -2.22 -4.83 20.08
C VAL A 220 -1.15 -4.31 19.09
N GLN A 221 -0.09 -3.65 19.58
CA GLN A 221 0.97 -3.13 18.72
C GLN A 221 1.59 -4.21 17.83
N ARG A 222 1.93 -5.38 18.39
CA ARG A 222 2.46 -6.50 17.60
C ARG A 222 1.51 -6.95 16.49
N HIS A 223 0.21 -6.97 16.75
CA HIS A 223 -0.77 -7.33 15.73
C HIS A 223 -0.91 -6.23 14.66
N LEU A 224 -0.84 -4.95 15.06
CA LEU A 224 -0.81 -3.84 14.11
C LEU A 224 0.44 -3.90 13.22
N ASP A 225 1.62 -4.24 13.77
CA ASP A 225 2.85 -4.41 13.00
C ASP A 225 2.69 -5.51 11.94
N VAL A 226 2.02 -6.61 12.27
CA VAL A 226 1.73 -7.67 11.31
C VAL A 226 0.73 -7.22 10.26
N LEU A 227 -0.35 -6.51 10.64
CA LEU A 227 -1.33 -5.99 9.68
C LEU A 227 -0.70 -4.99 8.71
N GLU A 228 0.28 -4.19 9.14
CA GLU A 228 1.08 -3.34 8.24
C GLU A 228 1.99 -4.18 7.32
N ALA A 229 2.67 -5.19 7.86
CA ALA A 229 3.54 -6.07 7.08
C ALA A 229 2.79 -6.85 5.99
N VAL A 230 1.51 -7.18 6.22
CA VAL A 230 0.65 -7.81 5.19
C VAL A 230 -0.13 -6.82 4.33
N TYR A 231 0.19 -5.53 4.41
CA TYR A 231 -0.42 -4.45 3.60
C TYR A 231 -1.91 -4.20 3.83
N LEU A 232 -2.48 -4.59 4.97
CA LEU A 232 -3.89 -4.31 5.29
C LEU A 232 -4.09 -2.99 6.04
N LEU A 233 -3.08 -2.57 6.81
CA LEU A 233 -3.13 -1.39 7.66
C LEU A 233 -2.03 -0.41 7.28
N ARG A 234 -2.31 0.88 7.45
CA ARG A 234 -1.33 1.97 7.48
C ARG A 234 -1.46 2.73 8.77
N ARG A 235 -0.35 2.99 9.42
CA ARG A 235 -0.21 4.01 10.47
C ARG A 235 0.46 5.23 9.86
N LEU A 236 -0.31 6.26 9.56
CA LEU A 236 0.22 7.53 9.04
C LEU A 236 0.77 8.33 10.22
N PRO A 237 2.08 8.62 10.28
CA PRO A 237 2.68 9.35 11.38
C PRO A 237 2.30 10.84 11.35
N PRO A 238 2.27 11.51 12.51
CA PRO A 238 2.11 12.95 12.56
C PRO A 238 3.37 13.67 12.10
N TYR A 239 3.20 14.80 11.41
CA TYR A 239 4.29 15.68 11.03
C TYR A 239 4.75 16.51 12.24
N PHE A 240 6.02 16.41 12.59
CA PHE A 240 6.65 17.20 13.66
C PHE A 240 7.69 18.14 13.09
N ARG A 241 7.44 19.44 13.25
CA ARG A 241 8.46 20.46 13.19
C ARG A 241 8.53 21.13 14.55
N ASN A 242 9.73 21.50 15.01
CA ASN A 242 9.93 22.19 16.32
C ASN A 242 9.31 23.60 16.29
N VAL A 243 7.99 23.72 16.38
CA VAL A 243 7.25 25.00 16.30
C VAL A 243 6.65 25.46 17.63
N GLY A 244 7.05 24.86 18.75
CA GLY A 244 6.54 25.23 20.07
C GLY A 244 5.06 24.89 20.31
N LYS A 245 4.36 24.30 19.35
CA LYS A 245 2.96 23.87 19.46
C LYS A 245 2.86 22.45 20.01
N ARG A 246 1.87 22.21 20.86
CA ARG A 246 1.57 20.87 21.37
C ARG A 246 0.86 20.07 20.27
N LEU A 247 1.59 19.22 19.57
CA LEU A 247 1.10 18.36 18.50
C LEU A 247 0.69 16.98 19.01
N THR A 248 -0.20 16.31 18.28
CA THR A 248 -0.62 14.93 18.55
C THR A 248 0.52 13.97 18.23
N LYS A 249 0.77 12.98 19.10
CA LYS A 249 1.85 11.98 18.91
C LYS A 249 1.36 10.67 18.33
N SER A 250 0.07 10.32 18.50
CA SER A 250 -0.49 9.08 17.98
C SER A 250 -0.66 9.14 16.45
N PRO A 251 -0.34 8.09 15.70
CA PRO A 251 -0.58 8.05 14.26
C PRO A 251 -2.08 7.98 13.95
N LYS A 252 -2.47 8.43 12.76
CA LYS A 252 -3.77 8.07 12.15
C LYS A 252 -3.71 6.64 11.60
N ILE A 253 -4.84 5.94 11.62
CA ILE A 253 -4.94 4.58 11.09
C ILE A 253 -5.87 4.53 9.89
N TYR A 254 -5.42 3.81 8.84
CA TYR A 254 -6.21 3.54 7.65
C TYR A 254 -6.13 2.06 7.31
N LEU A 255 -7.27 1.42 7.03
CA LEU A 255 -7.27 0.19 6.24
C LEU A 255 -6.87 0.59 4.81
N ARG A 256 -5.83 -0.05 4.26
CA ARG A 256 -5.20 0.35 2.99
C ARG A 256 -6.06 0.09 1.74
N ASP A 257 -7.20 -0.57 1.93
CA ASP A 257 -8.15 -0.83 0.85
C ASP A 257 -9.57 -0.52 1.32
N SER A 258 -10.27 0.31 0.55
CA SER A 258 -11.63 0.75 0.88
C SER A 258 -12.66 -0.39 0.77
N GLY A 259 -12.45 -1.36 -0.12
CA GLY A 259 -13.30 -2.56 -0.20
C GLY A 259 -13.19 -3.44 1.04
N LEU A 260 -11.99 -3.56 1.63
CA LEU A 260 -11.82 -4.20 2.93
C LEU A 260 -12.58 -3.47 4.03
N LEU A 261 -12.46 -2.13 4.09
CA LEU A 261 -13.19 -1.31 5.05
C LEU A 261 -14.70 -1.54 4.93
N HIS A 262 -15.23 -1.48 3.72
CA HIS A 262 -16.65 -1.64 3.45
C HIS A 262 -17.14 -3.07 3.77
N HIS A 263 -16.34 -4.09 3.42
CA HIS A 263 -16.65 -5.48 3.79
C HIS A 263 -16.77 -5.67 5.30
N LEU A 264 -15.81 -5.15 6.09
CA LEU A 264 -15.80 -5.27 7.55
C LEU A 264 -16.96 -4.52 8.22
N LEU A 265 -17.47 -3.46 7.59
CA LEU A 265 -18.60 -2.66 8.06
C LEU A 265 -19.95 -3.09 7.43
N ASN A 266 -19.97 -4.18 6.67
CA ASN A 266 -21.15 -4.70 5.98
C ASN A 266 -21.80 -3.72 4.98
N ILE A 267 -21.01 -2.86 4.35
CA ILE A 267 -21.42 -1.94 3.29
C ILE A 267 -21.26 -2.66 1.94
N SER A 268 -22.32 -2.75 1.15
CA SER A 268 -22.37 -3.53 -0.10
C SER A 268 -22.66 -2.67 -1.33
N THR A 269 -23.35 -1.54 -1.13
CA THR A 269 -23.82 -0.69 -2.21
C THR A 269 -23.38 0.76 -2.02
N ALA A 270 -23.44 1.53 -3.10
CA ALA A 270 -23.12 2.96 -3.06
C ALA A 270 -24.12 3.73 -2.17
N ASP A 271 -25.39 3.32 -2.16
CA ASP A 271 -26.43 3.95 -1.33
C ASP A 271 -26.19 3.68 0.16
N GLU A 272 -25.83 2.43 0.53
CA GLU A 272 -25.44 2.11 1.90
C GLU A 272 -24.22 2.92 2.34
N LEU A 273 -23.19 3.05 1.48
CA LEU A 273 -22.01 3.86 1.74
C LEU A 273 -22.38 5.35 1.90
N ALA A 274 -23.27 5.86 1.05
CA ALA A 274 -23.71 7.26 1.10
C ALA A 274 -24.42 7.60 2.42
N ALA A 275 -25.17 6.64 2.97
CA ALA A 275 -25.90 6.78 4.24
C ALA A 275 -25.06 6.45 5.48
N HIS A 276 -23.89 5.81 5.31
CA HIS A 276 -23.12 5.31 6.44
C HIS A 276 -22.25 6.39 7.10
N PRO A 277 -22.16 6.45 8.44
CA PRO A 277 -21.33 7.44 9.16
C PRO A 277 -19.84 7.41 8.75
N VAL A 278 -19.32 6.26 8.30
CA VAL A 278 -17.92 6.12 7.87
C VAL A 278 -17.62 6.80 6.53
N ARG A 279 -18.65 7.24 5.77
CA ARG A 279 -18.49 7.76 4.40
C ARG A 279 -17.35 8.80 4.28
N GLY A 280 -17.29 9.74 5.23
CA GLY A 280 -16.26 10.77 5.24
C GLY A 280 -14.86 10.21 5.41
N ALA A 281 -14.66 9.38 6.44
CA ALA A 281 -13.38 8.74 6.73
C ALA A 281 -12.98 7.73 5.62
N SER A 282 -13.94 6.99 5.07
CA SER A 282 -13.69 6.10 3.94
C SER A 282 -13.23 6.85 2.70
N TRP A 283 -13.84 7.99 2.39
CA TRP A 283 -13.42 8.86 1.29
C TRP A 283 -12.00 9.40 1.52
N GLU A 284 -11.74 9.90 2.72
CA GLU A 284 -10.41 10.38 3.11
C GLU A 284 -9.36 9.29 2.92
N GLY A 285 -9.58 8.09 3.48
CA GLY A 285 -8.65 6.98 3.35
C GLY A 285 -8.44 6.54 1.91
N PHE A 286 -9.49 6.51 1.08
CA PHE A 286 -9.38 6.19 -0.34
C PHE A 286 -8.50 7.19 -1.10
N VAL A 287 -8.71 8.49 -0.90
CA VAL A 287 -7.89 9.55 -1.52
C VAL A 287 -6.45 9.50 -1.04
N VAL A 288 -6.24 9.39 0.28
CA VAL A 288 -4.90 9.30 0.88
C VAL A 288 -4.13 8.10 0.31
N GLU A 289 -4.73 6.90 0.29
CA GLU A 289 -4.07 5.70 -0.24
C GLU A 289 -3.78 5.81 -1.74
N ASP A 290 -4.70 6.35 -2.55
CA ASP A 290 -4.48 6.53 -3.99
C ASP A 290 -3.32 7.51 -4.26
N LEU A 291 -3.27 8.64 -3.55
CA LEU A 291 -2.18 9.60 -3.67
C LEU A 291 -0.83 8.99 -3.23
N LEU A 292 -0.79 8.24 -2.12
CA LEU A 292 0.43 7.59 -1.64
C LEU A 292 0.95 6.52 -2.59
N ARG A 293 0.06 5.75 -3.22
CA ARG A 293 0.42 4.78 -4.26
C ARG A 293 1.06 5.46 -5.47
N ARG A 294 0.49 6.59 -5.92
CA ARG A 294 1.06 7.40 -7.02
C ARG A 294 2.40 7.99 -6.65
N GLU A 295 2.54 8.58 -5.45
CA GLU A 295 3.82 9.12 -4.99
C GLU A 295 4.90 8.03 -4.97
N ARG A 296 4.57 6.81 -4.54
CA ARG A 296 5.51 5.68 -4.56
C ARG A 296 6.02 5.35 -5.96
N VAL A 297 5.17 5.44 -6.97
CA VAL A 297 5.56 5.20 -8.37
C VAL A 297 6.39 6.37 -8.92
N LEU A 298 5.94 7.60 -8.69
CA LEU A 298 6.53 8.79 -9.32
C LEU A 298 7.71 9.36 -8.54
N ARG A 299 7.67 9.29 -7.20
CA ARG A 299 8.62 9.89 -6.27
C ARG A 299 8.82 8.98 -5.06
N PRO A 300 9.50 7.83 -5.20
CA PRO A 300 9.59 6.80 -4.15
C PRO A 300 10.24 7.28 -2.84
N ALA A 301 10.95 8.42 -2.86
CA ALA A 301 11.55 9.03 -1.67
C ALA A 301 10.59 9.93 -0.88
N THR A 302 9.35 10.17 -1.37
CA THR A 302 8.35 10.98 -0.68
C THR A 302 7.99 10.36 0.67
N GLN A 303 8.03 11.17 1.72
CA GLN A 303 7.53 10.80 3.05
C GLN A 303 6.13 11.37 3.26
N ALA A 304 5.30 10.64 3.97
CA ALA A 304 3.90 10.99 4.19
C ALA A 304 3.59 11.13 5.67
N PHE A 305 2.84 12.17 6.00
CA PHE A 305 2.43 12.52 7.35
C PHE A 305 1.02 13.09 7.34
N PHE A 306 0.38 13.15 8.51
CA PHE A 306 -0.72 14.09 8.75
C PHE A 306 -0.24 15.18 9.72
N TRP A 307 -0.96 16.29 9.81
CA TRP A 307 -0.67 17.32 10.81
C TRP A 307 -1.91 17.60 11.64
N ARG A 308 -1.74 17.65 12.98
CA ARG A 308 -2.85 17.93 13.89
C ARG A 308 -2.38 18.61 15.16
N THR A 309 -3.06 19.69 15.54
CA THR A 309 -2.86 20.38 16.83
C THR A 309 -3.70 19.74 17.93
N ALA A 310 -3.33 19.99 19.21
CA ALA A 310 -4.15 19.59 20.35
C ALA A 310 -5.53 20.28 20.37
N ALA A 311 -5.67 21.44 19.71
CA ALA A 311 -6.93 22.16 19.56
C ALA A 311 -7.83 21.59 18.44
N GLY A 312 -7.39 20.55 17.70
CA GLY A 312 -8.19 19.86 16.71
C GLY A 312 -8.10 20.44 15.27
N ALA A 313 -7.23 21.43 15.01
CA ALA A 313 -6.92 21.82 13.63
C ALA A 313 -6.09 20.71 12.97
N GLU A 314 -6.44 20.32 11.73
CA GLU A 314 -5.89 19.14 11.06
C GLU A 314 -5.66 19.36 9.58
N ILE A 315 -4.62 18.71 9.03
CA ILE A 315 -4.39 18.47 7.60
C ILE A 315 -4.31 16.96 7.42
N ASP A 316 -5.11 16.40 6.52
CA ASP A 316 -5.24 14.95 6.35
C ASP A 316 -3.98 14.30 5.80
N LEU A 317 -3.27 14.97 4.87
CA LEU A 317 -2.03 14.46 4.30
C LEU A 317 -1.02 15.58 4.05
N VAL A 318 0.21 15.35 4.48
CA VAL A 318 1.38 16.17 4.15
C VAL A 318 2.39 15.28 3.42
N LEU A 319 2.67 15.60 2.16
CA LEU A 319 3.67 14.93 1.34
C LEU A 319 4.97 15.71 1.43
N ASP A 320 6.01 15.11 2.03
CA ASP A 320 7.35 15.68 2.09
C ASP A 320 8.23 15.06 1.00
N ARG A 321 8.48 15.81 -0.06
CA ARG A 321 9.29 15.43 -1.22
C ARG A 321 10.75 15.87 -1.08
N GLY A 322 11.16 16.28 0.12
CA GLY A 322 12.49 16.80 0.40
C GLY A 322 12.64 18.28 0.05
N HIS A 323 12.54 18.62 -1.21
CA HIS A 323 12.65 20.01 -1.71
C HIS A 323 11.32 20.78 -1.65
N GLU A 324 10.21 20.08 -1.60
CA GLU A 324 8.85 20.62 -1.64
C GLU A 324 7.95 19.85 -0.66
N ARG A 325 7.03 20.57 -0.02
CA ARG A 325 5.93 19.97 0.75
C ARG A 325 4.60 20.40 0.19
N VAL A 326 3.69 19.41 0.10
CA VAL A 326 2.33 19.62 -0.37
C VAL A 326 1.37 19.19 0.74
N ALA A 327 0.44 20.07 1.08
CA ALA A 327 -0.62 19.78 2.04
C ALA A 327 -1.91 19.40 1.30
N VAL A 328 -2.60 18.37 1.75
CA VAL A 328 -3.86 17.90 1.17
C VAL A 328 -4.91 17.77 2.26
N GLU A 329 -6.03 18.42 2.04
CA GLU A 329 -7.25 18.31 2.84
C GLU A 329 -8.30 17.59 2.01
N VAL A 330 -8.96 16.58 2.56
CA VAL A 330 -9.93 15.75 1.85
C VAL A 330 -11.34 16.04 2.34
N LYS A 331 -12.27 16.27 1.41
CA LYS A 331 -13.68 16.54 1.72
C LYS A 331 -14.61 15.59 0.95
N ALA A 332 -15.53 14.94 1.65
CA ALA A 332 -16.48 14.00 1.05
C ALA A 332 -17.63 14.69 0.30
N GLY A 333 -17.72 16.00 0.34
CA GLY A 333 -18.76 16.78 -0.33
C GLY A 333 -18.39 18.27 -0.36
N ARG A 334 -19.19 19.07 -1.06
CA ARG A 334 -19.11 20.54 -1.01
C ARG A 334 -19.60 21.03 0.36
N GLY A 335 -18.68 21.16 1.30
CA GLY A 335 -18.96 21.63 2.65
C GLY A 335 -18.38 23.01 2.92
N ASP A 336 -18.21 23.34 4.21
CA ASP A 336 -17.67 24.63 4.67
C ASP A 336 -16.19 24.81 4.27
N ASP A 337 -16.00 25.28 3.03
CA ASP A 337 -14.69 25.63 2.48
C ASP A 337 -13.97 26.67 3.30
N ALA A 338 -14.72 27.61 3.90
CA ALA A 338 -14.15 28.69 4.70
C ALA A 338 -13.38 28.15 5.93
N ARG A 339 -13.86 27.04 6.52
CA ARG A 339 -13.15 26.39 7.63
C ARG A 339 -11.90 25.67 7.14
N ALA A 340 -11.99 24.88 6.06
CA ALA A 340 -10.85 24.18 5.49
C ALA A 340 -9.75 25.16 5.04
N VAL A 341 -10.12 26.24 4.35
CA VAL A 341 -9.19 27.30 3.93
C VAL A 341 -8.53 27.99 5.11
N ARG A 342 -9.28 28.30 6.17
CA ARG A 342 -8.70 28.88 7.40
C ARG A 342 -7.68 27.95 8.04
N THR A 343 -8.05 26.66 8.20
CA THR A 343 -7.15 25.66 8.78
C THR A 343 -5.88 25.52 7.95
N LEU A 344 -5.99 25.39 6.64
CA LEU A 344 -4.84 25.28 5.74
C LEU A 344 -3.95 26.53 5.82
N ARG A 345 -4.53 27.76 5.74
CA ARG A 345 -3.75 29.00 5.87
C ARG A 345 -2.95 29.09 7.17
N GLN A 346 -3.52 28.61 8.28
CA GLN A 346 -2.85 28.62 9.58
C GLN A 346 -1.79 27.52 9.70
N ALA A 347 -1.97 26.40 9.01
CA ALA A 347 -1.13 25.23 9.12
C ALA A 347 0.04 25.20 8.10
N LEU A 348 -0.13 25.83 6.91
CA LEU A 348 0.90 25.86 5.88
C LEU A 348 2.30 26.31 6.38
N PRO A 349 2.44 27.37 7.21
CA PRO A 349 3.72 27.74 7.80
C PRO A 349 4.29 26.65 8.74
N ASP A 350 3.44 25.97 9.50
CA ASP A 350 3.86 24.93 10.46
C ASP A 350 4.46 23.71 9.75
N VAL A 351 3.87 23.32 8.61
CA VAL A 351 4.35 22.20 7.80
C VAL A 351 5.36 22.65 6.74
N ALA A 352 5.61 23.94 6.62
CA ALA A 352 6.45 24.56 5.58
C ALA A 352 6.07 24.13 4.15
N ALA A 353 4.76 24.02 3.89
CA ALA A 353 4.24 23.72 2.57
C ALA A 353 3.96 25.01 1.80
N ALA A 354 4.42 25.05 0.54
CA ALA A 354 4.19 26.20 -0.35
C ALA A 354 2.79 26.17 -0.96
N ARG A 355 2.19 24.98 -1.09
CA ARG A 355 0.89 24.76 -1.73
C ARG A 355 0.03 23.80 -0.90
N ALA A 356 -1.29 23.99 -1.03
CA ALA A 356 -2.26 23.06 -0.48
C ALA A 356 -3.37 22.78 -1.50
N TRP A 357 -3.93 21.58 -1.36
CA TRP A 357 -5.07 21.12 -2.15
C TRP A 357 -6.24 20.75 -1.24
N ILE A 358 -7.43 21.17 -1.65
CA ILE A 358 -8.68 20.63 -1.13
C ILE A 358 -9.20 19.67 -2.19
N VAL A 359 -9.25 18.37 -1.84
CA VAL A 359 -9.67 17.30 -2.76
C VAL A 359 -11.08 16.87 -2.41
N ASP A 360 -11.98 16.93 -3.38
CA ASP A 360 -13.37 16.50 -3.21
C ASP A 360 -13.89 15.66 -4.41
N GLN A 361 -15.19 15.42 -4.44
CA GLN A 361 -15.86 14.65 -5.49
C GLN A 361 -16.42 15.54 -6.62
N SER A 362 -16.14 16.84 -6.64
CA SER A 362 -16.61 17.74 -7.70
C SER A 362 -15.80 17.57 -8.98
N ALA A 363 -16.22 18.24 -10.05
CA ALA A 363 -15.45 18.34 -11.27
C ALA A 363 -14.61 19.64 -11.29
N GLY A 364 -13.51 19.62 -12.03
CA GLY A 364 -12.67 20.77 -12.31
C GLY A 364 -11.61 21.07 -11.24
N VAL A 365 -10.78 22.04 -11.57
CA VAL A 365 -9.75 22.62 -10.70
C VAL A 365 -10.04 24.11 -10.54
N GLN A 366 -10.02 24.61 -9.31
CA GLN A 366 -10.28 26.02 -9.00
C GLN A 366 -9.24 26.55 -8.01
N ALA A 367 -8.62 27.66 -8.32
CA ALA A 367 -7.82 28.41 -7.36
C ALA A 367 -8.74 29.04 -6.30
N VAL A 368 -8.49 28.75 -5.04
CA VAL A 368 -9.22 29.32 -3.88
C VAL A 368 -8.43 30.49 -3.31
N THR A 369 -7.11 30.38 -3.29
CA THR A 369 -6.15 31.45 -2.93
C THR A 369 -4.87 31.23 -3.74
N PRO A 370 -3.88 32.15 -3.71
CA PRO A 370 -2.60 31.94 -4.40
C PRO A 370 -1.86 30.64 -4.00
N HIS A 371 -2.13 30.11 -2.79
CA HIS A 371 -1.45 28.94 -2.24
C HIS A 371 -2.37 27.74 -2.02
N ILE A 372 -3.69 27.90 -2.24
CA ILE A 372 -4.68 26.84 -2.00
C ILE A 372 -5.53 26.68 -3.24
N ALA A 373 -5.54 25.49 -3.81
CA ALA A 373 -6.43 25.11 -4.90
C ALA A 373 -7.41 24.03 -4.43
N ARG A 374 -8.56 23.98 -5.06
CA ARG A 374 -9.51 22.87 -4.98
C ARG A 374 -9.40 22.06 -6.26
N ALA A 375 -9.47 20.75 -6.15
CA ALA A 375 -9.56 19.86 -7.29
C ALA A 375 -10.54 18.72 -7.02
N GLY A 376 -11.36 18.42 -8.00
CA GLY A 376 -12.09 17.16 -8.00
C GLY A 376 -11.13 15.99 -8.12
N PHE A 377 -11.43 14.88 -7.42
CA PHE A 377 -10.55 13.71 -7.46
C PHE A 377 -10.33 13.19 -8.89
N GLY A 378 -11.37 13.27 -9.76
CA GLY A 378 -11.26 12.90 -11.17
C GLY A 378 -10.20 13.69 -11.94
N GLU A 379 -9.98 14.95 -11.60
CA GLU A 379 -8.97 15.81 -12.25
C GLU A 379 -7.54 15.43 -11.80
N LEU A 380 -7.40 14.97 -10.57
CA LEU A 380 -6.11 14.49 -10.06
C LEU A 380 -5.65 13.20 -10.76
N LEU A 381 -6.56 12.50 -11.48
CA LEU A 381 -6.18 11.31 -12.26
C LEU A 381 -5.29 11.66 -13.46
N GLN A 382 -5.35 12.91 -13.94
CA GLN A 382 -4.58 13.40 -15.07
C GLN A 382 -3.22 14.00 -14.67
N GLY A 383 -3.02 14.30 -13.38
CA GLY A 383 -1.77 14.81 -12.81
C GLY A 383 -1.77 14.71 -11.29
N THR A 384 -0.59 14.57 -10.68
CA THR A 384 -0.44 14.62 -9.21
C THR A 384 -0.40 16.08 -8.75
N PRO A 385 -1.01 16.39 -7.56
CA PRO A 385 -0.94 17.70 -6.95
C PRO A 385 0.49 18.18 -6.75
#